data_546483469ec39019e2fa5cd93592cd18
#
_entry.id   546483469ec39019e2fa5cd93592cd18
#
_cell.length_a   1.000
_cell.length_b   1.000
_cell.length_c   1.000
_cell.angle_alpha   90.00
_cell.angle_beta   90.00
_cell.angle_gamma   90.00
#
_symmetry.space_group_name_H-M   'P 1'
#
loop_
_entity.id
_entity.type
_entity.pdbx_description
1 polymer ?
#
loop_
_entity_poly.entity_id
_entity_poly.type
_entity_poly.pdbx_seq_one_letter_code
_entity_poly.pdbx_strand_id
1 'polypeptide(L)'
;MTEGNPNKKAPVAWDAANWRARDIDDPAALPKGDMPGDRIFINEAVEKKAISIFPALMDRLVALLESNNRAVVSIYGGSGSGKSSLASLIAYHLRGVRVGTYILSGDNYPHRIPRDNDRERVWAFREYGLKGLVADGEYTQERLEVLRALQDRNEDSDADLCQINPWLAAYQAAGRAALTRYLGTPQEIDFAEISAVIE
;
A
#
# COMPACT_ATOMS: atom_id res chain seq x y z
N MET A 1 -10.10 6.81 50.30
CA MET A 1 -9.35 5.80 49.52
C MET A 1 -9.95 5.80 48.12
N THR A 2 -9.31 6.43 47.18
CA THR A 2 -9.78 6.47 45.78
C THR A 2 -9.38 5.16 45.11
N GLU A 3 -10.36 4.30 44.87
CA GLU A 3 -10.15 3.08 44.10
C GLU A 3 -9.62 3.47 42.69
N GLY A 4 -8.40 3.07 42.39
CA GLY A 4 -7.81 3.26 41.06
C GLY A 4 -8.63 2.51 40.02
N ASN A 5 -9.00 3.21 38.96
CA ASN A 5 -9.71 2.61 37.81
C ASN A 5 -8.92 1.39 37.28
N PRO A 6 -9.49 0.16 37.37
CA PRO A 6 -8.76 -1.06 36.96
C PRO A 6 -8.42 -1.11 35.47
N ASN A 7 -8.91 -0.18 34.65
CA ASN A 7 -8.66 -0.08 33.22
C ASN A 7 -7.56 0.94 32.84
N LYS A 8 -6.85 1.51 33.82
CA LYS A 8 -5.76 2.43 33.49
C LYS A 8 -4.56 1.62 33.00
N LYS A 9 -4.34 1.61 31.68
CA LYS A 9 -3.13 1.04 31.08
C LYS A 9 -1.88 1.66 31.72
N ALA A 10 -0.85 0.83 31.94
CA ALA A 10 0.45 1.35 32.32
C ALA A 10 0.92 2.35 31.25
N PRO A 11 1.47 3.50 31.62
CA PRO A 11 1.99 4.48 30.68
C PRO A 11 3.03 3.82 29.77
N VAL A 12 3.02 4.16 28.49
CA VAL A 12 4.03 3.69 27.55
C VAL A 12 5.38 4.27 27.97
N ALA A 13 6.28 3.41 28.45
CA ALA A 13 7.63 3.83 28.82
C ALA A 13 8.43 4.09 27.54
N TRP A 14 8.41 5.32 27.07
CA TRP A 14 9.18 5.74 25.91
C TRP A 14 10.30 6.70 26.30
N ASP A 15 11.52 6.38 25.86
CA ASP A 15 12.71 7.20 26.02
C ASP A 15 13.46 7.26 24.68
N ALA A 16 13.25 8.34 23.92
CA ALA A 16 13.86 8.54 22.61
C ALA A 16 15.40 8.57 22.67
N ALA A 17 15.98 9.08 23.77
CA ALA A 17 17.44 9.22 23.89
C ALA A 17 18.13 7.86 24.05
N ASN A 18 17.46 6.94 24.75
CA ASN A 18 18.00 5.60 25.06
C ASN A 18 17.46 4.51 24.14
N TRP A 19 16.51 4.81 23.25
CA TRP A 19 16.00 3.83 22.32
C TRP A 19 17.08 3.40 21.31
N ARG A 20 17.12 2.11 21.05
CA ARG A 20 17.92 1.51 19.98
C ARG A 20 17.06 0.55 19.19
N ALA A 21 17.23 0.54 17.87
CA ALA A 21 16.58 -0.43 17.02
C ALA A 21 16.96 -1.86 17.46
N ARG A 22 15.98 -2.75 17.42
CA ARG A 22 16.22 -4.18 17.69
C ARG A 22 16.72 -4.83 16.41
N ASP A 23 17.69 -5.71 16.55
CA ASP A 23 18.14 -6.56 15.46
C ASP A 23 17.01 -7.51 15.01
N ILE A 24 17.00 -7.83 13.73
CA ILE A 24 16.03 -8.74 13.12
C ILE A 24 16.72 -10.09 12.94
N ASP A 25 16.66 -10.94 13.96
CA ASP A 25 17.29 -12.25 13.94
C ASP A 25 16.59 -13.21 12.97
N ASP A 26 15.26 -13.10 12.87
CA ASP A 26 14.44 -13.92 11.97
C ASP A 26 13.40 -13.05 11.24
N PRO A 27 13.59 -12.80 9.95
CA PRO A 27 12.60 -12.06 9.14
C PRO A 27 11.23 -12.75 9.07
N ALA A 28 11.14 -14.07 9.28
CA ALA A 28 9.87 -14.79 9.27
C ALA A 28 9.00 -14.50 10.52
N ALA A 29 9.65 -14.08 11.62
CA ALA A 29 8.98 -13.71 12.87
C ALA A 29 8.43 -12.28 12.88
N LEU A 30 8.67 -11.49 11.83
CA LEU A 30 8.16 -10.13 11.72
C LEU A 30 6.63 -10.13 11.67
N PRO A 31 5.98 -9.11 12.31
CA PRO A 31 4.54 -8.94 12.23
C PRO A 31 4.07 -8.84 10.78
N LYS A 32 3.05 -9.58 10.40
CA LYS A 32 2.43 -9.53 9.07
C LYS A 32 1.07 -8.85 9.14
N GLY A 33 0.64 -8.30 8.01
CA GLY A 33 -0.72 -7.81 7.84
C GLY A 33 -1.73 -8.95 7.74
N ASP A 34 -3.00 -8.58 7.70
CA ASP A 34 -4.15 -9.48 7.56
C ASP A 34 -4.37 -9.98 6.12
N MET A 35 -3.58 -9.51 5.16
CA MET A 35 -3.64 -9.98 3.77
C MET A 35 -3.08 -11.41 3.66
N PRO A 36 -3.91 -12.41 3.26
CA PRO A 36 -3.44 -13.78 3.09
C PRO A 36 -2.31 -13.88 2.06
N GLY A 37 -1.23 -14.57 2.44
CA GLY A 37 -0.10 -14.81 1.53
C GLY A 37 0.85 -13.64 1.34
N ASP A 38 0.66 -12.52 2.04
CA ASP A 38 1.57 -11.38 1.97
C ASP A 38 2.99 -11.78 2.39
N ARG A 39 3.96 -11.36 1.58
CA ARG A 39 5.39 -11.63 1.80
C ARG A 39 6.10 -10.34 2.16
N ILE A 40 6.75 -10.34 3.32
CA ILE A 40 7.52 -9.21 3.78
C ILE A 40 8.95 -9.32 3.25
N PHE A 41 9.37 -8.33 2.48
CA PHE A 41 10.74 -8.22 1.97
C PHE A 41 11.44 -7.05 2.67
N ILE A 42 12.42 -7.38 3.49
CA ILE A 42 13.23 -6.38 4.16
C ILE A 42 14.54 -6.19 3.39
N ASN A 43 14.86 -4.93 3.15
CA ASN A 43 16.16 -4.52 2.66
C ASN A 43 16.69 -3.37 3.52
N GLU A 44 17.96 -3.08 3.40
CA GLU A 44 18.66 -2.06 4.19
C GLU A 44 18.00 -0.67 4.08
N ALA A 45 17.45 -0.33 2.91
CA ALA A 45 16.81 0.97 2.71
C ALA A 45 15.50 1.12 3.49
N VAL A 46 14.67 0.06 3.51
CA VAL A 46 13.41 0.05 4.27
C VAL A 46 13.69 0.01 5.77
N GLU A 47 14.71 -0.73 6.19
CA GLU A 47 15.13 -0.81 7.59
C GLU A 47 15.62 0.55 8.10
N LYS A 48 16.56 1.19 7.39
CA LYS A 48 17.04 2.54 7.70
C LYS A 48 15.89 3.55 7.77
N LYS A 49 14.93 3.45 6.86
CA LYS A 49 13.74 4.30 6.85
C LYS A 49 12.89 4.07 8.10
N ALA A 50 12.60 2.82 8.46
CA ALA A 50 11.84 2.50 9.67
C ALA A 50 12.52 3.07 10.92
N ILE A 51 13.83 2.84 11.08
CA ILE A 51 14.62 3.33 12.21
C ILE A 51 14.60 4.86 12.28
N SER A 52 14.73 5.55 11.14
CA SER A 52 14.79 7.01 11.11
C SER A 52 13.48 7.69 11.51
N ILE A 53 12.33 7.09 11.17
CA ILE A 53 11.02 7.70 11.48
C ILE A 53 10.48 7.27 12.83
N PHE A 54 10.95 6.15 13.40
CA PHE A 54 10.37 5.53 14.59
C PHE A 54 10.37 6.45 15.82
N PRO A 55 11.45 7.20 16.16
CA PRO A 55 11.43 8.10 17.31
C PRO A 55 10.35 9.19 17.20
N ALA A 56 10.29 9.88 16.06
CA ALA A 56 9.29 10.93 15.84
C ALA A 56 7.84 10.38 15.81
N LEU A 57 7.66 9.16 15.33
CA LEU A 57 6.38 8.46 15.40
C LEU A 57 5.99 8.17 16.85
N MET A 58 6.92 7.65 17.65
CA MET A 58 6.68 7.31 19.05
C MET A 58 6.34 8.55 19.89
N ASP A 59 7.03 9.66 19.70
CA ASP A 59 6.74 10.90 20.42
C ASP A 59 5.27 11.35 20.20
N ARG A 60 4.73 11.14 19.02
CA ARG A 60 3.31 11.41 18.72
C ARG A 60 2.37 10.33 19.27
N LEU A 61 2.76 9.06 19.18
CA LEU A 61 1.93 7.95 19.63
C LEU A 61 1.75 7.94 21.15
N VAL A 62 2.78 8.27 21.93
CA VAL A 62 2.68 8.34 23.40
C VAL A 62 1.57 9.29 23.80
N ALA A 63 1.57 10.51 23.28
CA ALA A 63 0.55 11.52 23.59
C ALA A 63 -0.87 11.06 23.19
N LEU A 64 -1.00 10.38 22.05
CA LEU A 64 -2.29 9.85 21.60
C LEU A 64 -2.77 8.70 22.48
N LEU A 65 -1.88 7.78 22.86
CA LEU A 65 -2.21 6.60 23.65
C LEU A 65 -2.47 6.91 25.14
N GLU A 66 -1.98 8.03 25.64
CA GLU A 66 -2.35 8.55 26.97
C GLU A 66 -3.81 9.02 27.02
N SER A 67 -4.30 9.57 25.91
CA SER A 67 -5.66 10.11 25.81
C SER A 67 -6.66 9.09 25.25
N ASN A 68 -6.19 8.12 24.48
CA ASN A 68 -7.01 7.14 23.74
C ASN A 68 -6.51 5.72 23.98
N ASN A 69 -7.42 4.75 23.93
CA ASN A 69 -7.04 3.33 24.06
C ASN A 69 -6.31 2.78 22.85
N ARG A 70 -6.37 3.47 21.71
CA ARG A 70 -5.76 3.06 20.43
C ARG A 70 -5.45 4.28 19.58
N ALA A 71 -4.52 4.10 18.67
CA ALA A 71 -4.16 5.08 17.65
C ALA A 71 -4.02 4.37 16.28
N VAL A 72 -4.38 5.06 15.20
CA VAL A 72 -4.24 4.56 13.83
C VAL A 72 -3.06 5.26 13.18
N VAL A 73 -2.16 4.46 12.59
CA VAL A 73 -1.02 4.95 11.81
C VAL A 73 -1.23 4.53 10.36
N SER A 74 -1.47 5.49 9.47
CA SER A 74 -1.64 5.21 8.05
C SER A 74 -0.31 5.27 7.31
N ILE A 75 -0.01 4.21 6.52
CA ILE A 75 1.16 4.14 5.64
C ILE A 75 0.64 4.04 4.21
N TYR A 76 0.93 5.05 3.40
CA TYR A 76 0.48 5.11 2.01
C TYR A 76 1.63 5.34 1.04
N GLY A 77 1.41 5.02 -0.23
CA GLY A 77 2.39 5.16 -1.32
C GLY A 77 2.06 4.25 -2.49
N GLY A 78 2.76 4.41 -3.60
CA GLY A 78 2.57 3.61 -4.81
C GLY A 78 2.79 2.10 -4.61
N SER A 79 2.31 1.30 -5.55
CA SER A 79 2.57 -0.14 -5.54
C SER A 79 4.08 -0.41 -5.59
N GLY A 80 4.54 -1.43 -4.84
CA GLY A 80 5.97 -1.79 -4.78
C GLY A 80 6.85 -0.84 -3.96
N SER A 81 6.31 0.22 -3.33
CA SER A 81 7.11 1.19 -2.54
C SER A 81 7.56 0.69 -1.16
N GLY A 82 7.26 -0.55 -0.80
CA GLY A 82 7.67 -1.15 0.47
C GLY A 82 6.76 -0.84 1.67
N LYS A 83 5.51 -0.44 1.45
CA LYS A 83 4.55 -0.12 2.52
C LYS A 83 4.37 -1.25 3.54
N SER A 84 4.09 -2.46 3.08
CA SER A 84 3.88 -3.64 3.93
C SER A 84 5.14 -3.95 4.76
N SER A 85 6.32 -3.86 4.13
CA SER A 85 7.59 -4.06 4.82
C SER A 85 7.86 -3.00 5.88
N LEU A 86 7.56 -1.73 5.57
CA LEU A 86 7.68 -0.63 6.52
C LEU A 86 6.70 -0.78 7.70
N ALA A 87 5.44 -1.15 7.43
CA ALA A 87 4.44 -1.41 8.47
C ALA A 87 4.89 -2.54 9.40
N SER A 88 5.41 -3.61 8.84
CA SER A 88 5.94 -4.76 9.57
C SER A 88 7.08 -4.36 10.51
N LEU A 89 8.06 -3.59 10.02
CA LEU A 89 9.18 -3.10 10.82
C LEU A 89 8.75 -2.16 11.95
N ILE A 90 7.85 -1.22 11.64
CA ILE A 90 7.29 -0.31 12.65
C ILE A 90 6.56 -1.12 13.73
N ALA A 91 5.73 -2.09 13.34
CA ALA A 91 5.02 -2.95 14.28
C ALA A 91 5.98 -3.78 15.13
N TYR A 92 7.09 -4.28 14.54
CA TYR A 92 8.14 -5.01 15.25
C TYR A 92 8.79 -4.15 16.34
N HIS A 93 9.16 -2.90 16.02
CA HIS A 93 9.75 -2.00 17.00
C HIS A 93 8.74 -1.54 18.06
N LEU A 94 7.46 -1.30 17.70
CA LEU A 94 6.39 -0.98 18.63
C LEU A 94 6.18 -2.09 19.67
N ARG A 95 6.17 -3.36 19.22
CA ARG A 95 6.09 -4.50 20.14
C ARG A 95 7.30 -4.57 21.06
N GLY A 96 8.49 -4.16 20.59
CA GLY A 96 9.70 -4.05 21.40
C GLY A 96 9.59 -3.07 22.57
N VAL A 97 8.82 -2.02 22.39
CA VAL A 97 8.49 -1.02 23.45
C VAL A 97 7.14 -1.29 24.12
N ARG A 98 6.63 -2.51 24.01
CA ARG A 98 5.39 -3.00 24.63
C ARG A 98 4.10 -2.31 24.15
N VAL A 99 4.11 -1.79 22.93
CA VAL A 99 2.91 -1.30 22.27
C VAL A 99 2.33 -2.42 21.41
N GLY A 100 1.12 -2.87 21.73
CA GLY A 100 0.38 -3.86 20.93
C GLY A 100 0.06 -3.31 19.55
N THR A 101 0.17 -4.15 18.51
CA THR A 101 -0.03 -3.72 17.12
C THR A 101 -0.86 -4.72 16.34
N TYR A 102 -1.71 -4.19 15.48
CA TYR A 102 -2.38 -4.91 14.40
C TYR A 102 -2.07 -4.20 13.08
N ILE A 103 -1.73 -4.95 12.03
CA ILE A 103 -1.46 -4.40 10.70
C ILE A 103 -2.64 -4.75 9.81
N LEU A 104 -3.37 -3.73 9.39
CA LEU A 104 -4.49 -3.85 8.48
C LEU A 104 -4.02 -3.49 7.09
N SER A 105 -4.19 -4.40 6.14
CA SER A 105 -3.82 -4.20 4.73
C SER A 105 -5.02 -3.71 3.93
N GLY A 106 -4.91 -2.51 3.36
CA GLY A 106 -5.96 -1.98 2.49
C GLY A 106 -6.28 -2.90 1.30
N ASP A 107 -5.29 -3.62 0.81
CA ASP A 107 -5.45 -4.55 -0.32
C ASP A 107 -6.34 -5.78 0.01
N ASN A 108 -6.63 -6.02 1.30
CA ASN A 108 -7.53 -7.07 1.76
C ASN A 108 -9.01 -6.67 1.75
N TYR A 109 -9.32 -5.41 1.43
CA TYR A 109 -10.69 -4.85 1.45
C TYR A 109 -11.11 -4.29 0.08
N PRO A 110 -11.00 -5.04 -1.02
CA PRO A 110 -11.49 -4.57 -2.32
C PRO A 110 -13.02 -4.73 -2.39
N HIS A 111 -13.70 -3.82 -3.07
CA HIS A 111 -15.15 -3.98 -3.36
C HIS A 111 -15.48 -5.24 -4.18
N ARG A 112 -14.48 -5.79 -4.88
CA ARG A 112 -14.63 -6.93 -5.79
C ARG A 112 -13.69 -8.05 -5.41
N ILE A 113 -14.05 -9.28 -5.72
CA ILE A 113 -13.11 -10.39 -5.60
C ILE A 113 -11.89 -10.15 -6.51
N PRO A 114 -10.69 -10.68 -6.17
CA PRO A 114 -9.44 -10.35 -6.89
C PRO A 114 -9.54 -10.48 -8.41
N ARG A 115 -10.14 -11.56 -8.91
CA ARG A 115 -10.33 -11.78 -10.35
C ARG A 115 -11.11 -10.67 -11.05
N ASP A 116 -12.18 -10.17 -10.42
CA ASP A 116 -13.03 -9.15 -11.01
C ASP A 116 -12.39 -7.76 -10.86
N ASN A 117 -11.61 -7.56 -9.81
CA ASN A 117 -10.82 -6.35 -9.64
C ASN A 117 -9.70 -6.25 -10.68
N ASP A 118 -9.02 -7.35 -11.01
CA ASP A 118 -8.03 -7.40 -12.09
C ASP A 118 -8.66 -7.10 -13.46
N ARG A 119 -9.88 -7.57 -13.70
CA ARG A 119 -10.63 -7.23 -14.92
C ARG A 119 -10.93 -5.74 -15.03
N GLU A 120 -11.36 -5.10 -13.93
CA GLU A 120 -11.59 -3.66 -13.89
C GLU A 120 -10.30 -2.85 -14.13
N ARG A 121 -9.18 -3.29 -13.57
CA ARG A 121 -7.88 -2.67 -13.82
C ARG A 121 -7.48 -2.74 -15.30
N VAL A 122 -7.62 -3.91 -15.90
CA VAL A 122 -7.34 -4.10 -17.34
C VAL A 122 -8.29 -3.27 -18.18
N TRP A 123 -9.58 -3.27 -17.84
CA TRP A 123 -10.57 -2.47 -18.56
C TRP A 123 -10.25 -0.97 -18.46
N ALA A 124 -9.99 -0.43 -17.29
CA ALA A 124 -9.63 0.96 -17.10
C ALA A 124 -8.36 1.34 -17.90
N PHE A 125 -7.32 0.50 -17.83
CA PHE A 125 -6.11 0.74 -18.60
C PHE A 125 -6.40 0.81 -20.10
N ARG A 126 -7.14 -0.14 -20.65
CA ARG A 126 -7.43 -0.27 -22.08
C ARG A 126 -8.35 0.81 -22.61
N GLU A 127 -9.42 1.12 -21.88
CA GLU A 127 -10.37 2.17 -22.26
C GLU A 127 -9.69 3.53 -22.29
N TYR A 128 -9.00 3.91 -21.25
CA TYR A 128 -8.33 5.21 -21.19
C TYR A 128 -7.09 5.25 -22.09
N GLY A 129 -6.41 4.15 -22.30
CA GLY A 129 -5.38 4.04 -23.32
C GLY A 129 -5.91 4.36 -24.71
N LEU A 130 -7.05 3.77 -25.07
CA LEU A 130 -7.70 4.07 -26.36
C LEU A 130 -8.13 5.54 -26.47
N LYS A 131 -8.70 6.11 -25.39
CA LYS A 131 -9.03 7.55 -25.33
C LYS A 131 -7.76 8.41 -25.51
N GLY A 132 -6.62 7.98 -24.97
CA GLY A 132 -5.33 8.64 -25.16
C GLY A 132 -4.90 8.67 -26.62
N LEU A 133 -4.99 7.53 -27.33
CA LEU A 133 -4.70 7.48 -28.79
C LEU A 133 -5.58 8.45 -29.59
N VAL A 134 -6.87 8.53 -29.25
CA VAL A 134 -7.78 9.46 -29.93
C VAL A 134 -7.40 10.91 -29.65
N ALA A 135 -7.09 11.23 -28.39
CA ALA A 135 -6.73 12.59 -27.98
C ALA A 135 -5.40 13.06 -28.63
N ASP A 136 -4.47 12.14 -28.83
CA ASP A 136 -3.15 12.42 -29.41
C ASP A 136 -3.18 12.42 -30.96
N GLY A 137 -4.33 12.12 -31.57
CA GLY A 137 -4.49 12.04 -33.01
C GLY A 137 -3.83 10.79 -33.65
N GLU A 138 -3.45 9.83 -32.81
CA GLU A 138 -2.75 8.61 -33.20
C GLU A 138 -3.70 7.42 -33.49
N TYR A 139 -5.02 7.63 -33.39
CA TYR A 139 -6.02 6.60 -33.64
C TYR A 139 -6.22 6.38 -35.15
N THR A 140 -5.93 5.19 -35.64
CA THR A 140 -6.24 4.71 -37.00
C THR A 140 -6.78 3.28 -36.93
N GLN A 141 -7.49 2.85 -38.00
CA GLN A 141 -8.01 1.49 -38.10
C GLN A 141 -6.88 0.44 -38.05
N GLU A 142 -5.78 0.70 -38.75
CA GLU A 142 -4.63 -0.18 -38.78
C GLU A 142 -4.00 -0.36 -37.39
N ARG A 143 -3.79 0.75 -36.66
CA ARG A 143 -3.27 0.71 -35.29
C ARG A 143 -4.21 0.00 -34.33
N LEU A 144 -5.53 0.17 -34.52
CA LEU A 144 -6.53 -0.54 -33.72
C LEU A 144 -6.42 -2.07 -33.90
N GLU A 145 -6.18 -2.54 -35.12
CA GLU A 145 -6.00 -3.97 -35.40
C GLU A 145 -4.74 -4.51 -34.72
N VAL A 146 -3.63 -3.79 -34.78
CA VAL A 146 -2.40 -4.14 -34.07
C VAL A 146 -2.65 -4.13 -32.55
N LEU A 147 -3.32 -3.10 -32.02
CA LEU A 147 -3.63 -3.00 -30.60
C LEU A 147 -4.48 -4.16 -30.12
N ARG A 148 -5.50 -4.56 -30.87
CA ARG A 148 -6.34 -5.72 -30.52
C ARG A 148 -5.52 -7.00 -30.45
N ALA A 149 -4.63 -7.23 -31.41
CA ALA A 149 -3.74 -8.39 -31.37
C ALA A 149 -2.80 -8.38 -30.16
N LEU A 150 -2.33 -7.22 -29.70
CA LEU A 150 -1.57 -7.08 -28.46
C LEU A 150 -2.43 -7.33 -27.22
N GLN A 151 -3.65 -6.81 -27.21
CA GLN A 151 -4.61 -7.02 -26.09
C GLN A 151 -5.00 -8.49 -25.92
N ASP A 152 -5.18 -9.22 -27.02
CA ASP A 152 -5.50 -10.66 -27.00
C ASP A 152 -4.37 -11.49 -26.37
N ARG A 153 -3.12 -11.02 -26.51
CA ARG A 153 -1.94 -11.64 -25.88
C ARG A 153 -1.58 -11.05 -24.52
N ASN A 154 -2.31 -10.03 -24.06
CA ASN A 154 -1.99 -9.25 -22.86
C ASN A 154 -0.59 -8.61 -22.88
N GLU A 155 -0.14 -8.19 -24.05
CA GLU A 155 1.15 -7.53 -24.29
C GLU A 155 1.02 -6.00 -24.45
N ASP A 156 -0.18 -5.48 -24.47
CA ASP A 156 -0.48 -4.08 -24.75
C ASP A 156 0.09 -3.09 -23.70
N SER A 157 0.53 -3.58 -22.53
CA SER A 157 1.19 -2.79 -21.49
C SER A 157 2.72 -2.89 -21.49
N ASP A 158 3.31 -3.72 -22.35
CA ASP A 158 4.75 -3.92 -22.47
C ASP A 158 5.43 -2.67 -23.03
N ALA A 159 6.34 -2.08 -22.23
CA ALA A 159 7.03 -0.84 -22.56
C ALA A 159 8.01 -1.02 -23.75
N ASP A 160 8.58 -2.22 -23.92
CA ASP A 160 9.55 -2.48 -24.99
C ASP A 160 8.91 -2.43 -26.37
N LEU A 161 7.62 -2.71 -26.46
CA LEU A 161 6.86 -2.62 -27.71
C LEU A 161 6.71 -1.17 -28.22
N CYS A 162 6.91 -0.17 -27.38
CA CYS A 162 6.93 1.24 -27.81
C CYS A 162 8.14 1.56 -28.72
N GLN A 163 9.19 0.75 -28.69
CA GLN A 163 10.34 0.90 -29.59
C GLN A 163 9.97 0.53 -31.03
N ILE A 164 9.07 -0.44 -31.20
CA ILE A 164 8.59 -0.92 -32.50
C ILE A 164 7.36 -0.13 -32.95
N ASN A 165 6.51 0.23 -32.01
CA ASN A 165 5.25 0.95 -32.20
C ASN A 165 5.24 2.25 -31.39
N PRO A 166 5.90 3.35 -31.83
CA PRO A 166 6.01 4.59 -31.03
C PRO A 166 4.67 5.18 -30.58
N TRP A 167 3.61 5.02 -31.36
CA TRP A 167 2.25 5.46 -31.03
C TRP A 167 1.68 4.75 -29.77
N LEU A 168 2.19 3.57 -29.44
CA LEU A 168 1.77 2.84 -28.22
C LEU A 168 2.13 3.60 -26.94
N ALA A 169 3.11 4.50 -26.99
CA ALA A 169 3.50 5.30 -25.83
C ALA A 169 2.35 6.18 -25.31
N ALA A 170 1.59 6.81 -26.23
CA ALA A 170 0.39 7.60 -25.85
C ALA A 170 -0.68 6.72 -25.21
N TYR A 171 -0.96 5.56 -25.80
CA TYR A 171 -1.90 4.58 -25.24
C TYR A 171 -1.49 4.16 -23.83
N GLN A 172 -0.26 3.72 -23.65
CA GLN A 172 0.24 3.21 -22.38
C GLN A 172 0.32 4.32 -21.31
N ALA A 173 0.68 5.55 -21.69
CA ALA A 173 0.73 6.67 -20.77
C ALA A 173 -0.66 7.00 -20.21
N ALA A 174 -1.68 7.09 -21.09
CA ALA A 174 -3.05 7.34 -20.69
C ALA A 174 -3.64 6.20 -19.85
N GLY A 175 -3.37 4.94 -20.22
CA GLY A 175 -3.77 3.77 -19.47
C GLY A 175 -3.17 3.74 -18.06
N ARG A 176 -1.86 4.00 -17.94
CA ARG A 176 -1.17 4.10 -16.63
C ARG A 176 -1.71 5.24 -15.77
N ALA A 177 -1.99 6.39 -16.37
CA ALA A 177 -2.60 7.52 -15.66
C ALA A 177 -3.99 7.18 -15.11
N ALA A 178 -4.78 6.41 -15.85
CA ALA A 178 -6.09 5.93 -15.39
C ALA A 178 -5.95 4.94 -14.22
N LEU A 179 -5.01 4.00 -14.30
CA LEU A 179 -4.74 3.08 -13.19
C LEU A 179 -4.33 3.83 -11.92
N THR A 180 -3.51 4.87 -12.03
CA THR A 180 -3.11 5.69 -10.87
C THR A 180 -4.33 6.36 -10.19
N ARG A 181 -5.39 6.65 -10.95
CA ARG A 181 -6.64 7.23 -10.44
C ARG A 181 -7.61 6.19 -9.87
N TYR A 182 -7.41 4.92 -10.18
CA TYR A 182 -8.25 3.81 -9.73
C TYR A 182 -7.65 3.11 -8.51
N LEU A 183 -6.35 2.78 -8.57
CA LEU A 183 -5.67 1.98 -7.55
C LEU A 183 -5.64 2.68 -6.18
N GLY A 184 -6.05 1.97 -5.15
CA GLY A 184 -6.06 2.47 -3.77
C GLY A 184 -7.08 3.57 -3.50
N THR A 185 -8.06 3.76 -4.38
CA THR A 185 -9.12 4.75 -4.23
C THR A 185 -10.43 4.12 -3.75
N PRO A 186 -11.45 4.92 -3.36
CA PRO A 186 -12.77 4.41 -3.02
C PRO A 186 -13.51 3.65 -4.14
N GLN A 187 -12.97 3.66 -5.35
CA GLN A 187 -13.50 2.84 -6.45
C GLN A 187 -13.02 1.39 -6.39
N GLU A 188 -11.85 1.16 -5.81
CA GLU A 188 -11.25 -0.15 -5.65
C GLU A 188 -11.44 -0.69 -4.23
N ILE A 189 -11.21 0.14 -3.21
CA ILE A 189 -11.12 -0.23 -1.80
C ILE A 189 -12.38 0.19 -1.05
N ASP A 190 -12.92 -0.73 -0.26
CA ASP A 190 -14.02 -0.48 0.67
C ASP A 190 -13.51 0.16 1.97
N PHE A 191 -13.40 1.48 1.94
CA PHE A 191 -13.00 2.23 3.14
C PHE A 191 -14.05 2.22 4.25
N ALA A 192 -15.31 1.92 3.94
CA ALA A 192 -16.35 1.78 4.95
C ALA A 192 -16.15 0.51 5.77
N GLU A 193 -15.81 -0.61 5.10
CA GLU A 193 -15.46 -1.86 5.78
C GLU A 193 -14.17 -1.70 6.61
N ILE A 194 -13.14 -1.05 6.06
CA ILE A 194 -11.91 -0.73 6.81
C ILE A 194 -12.24 0.08 8.07
N SER A 195 -13.08 1.09 7.96
CA SER A 195 -13.47 1.91 9.12
C SER A 195 -14.20 1.11 10.17
N ALA A 196 -15.13 0.23 9.77
CA ALA A 196 -15.86 -0.65 10.68
C ALA A 196 -14.93 -1.64 11.42
N VAL A 197 -13.84 -2.09 10.79
CA VAL A 197 -12.83 -2.95 11.45
C VAL A 197 -11.98 -2.17 12.45
N ILE A 198 -11.75 -0.87 12.19
CA ILE A 198 -10.96 -0.01 13.07
C ILE A 198 -11.77 0.43 14.31
N GLU A 199 -13.06 0.62 14.19
CA GLU A 199 -13.97 1.01 15.30
C GLU A 199 -14.17 -0.11 16.33
#